data_4ace0faecd2b03128db7b29404820532
#
_entry.id   4ace0faecd2b03128db7b29404820532
#
_cell.length_a   1.000
_cell.length_b   1.000
_cell.length_c   1.000
_cell.angle_alpha   90.00
_cell.angle_beta   90.00
_cell.angle_gamma   90.00
#
_symmetry.space_group_name_H-M   'P 1'
#
loop_
_entity.id
_entity.type
_entity.pdbx_description
1 polymer ?
#
loop_
_entity_poly.entity_id
_entity_poly.type
_entity_poly.pdbx_seq_one_letter_code
_entity_poly.pdbx_strand_id
1 'polypeptide(L)'
;MLAKQALNTEIEPLYGDDAISEAIRRMEALEVASLPVVDDTTGKLRGQVSLQQLEHAESDRSVSDMEMDKPVKIYDEQHIFEAARLMLQYEMRLLPVVDKEKTFIGYLGKTKVLESLTHMLNLAETGSVITVELKQRDFTLTEIVHLIESEGAKILGITVETPDVQAGVYEVSIKLNLRDISRVAATLRRHEYTVLTDSSNEILGVDVETRADELIKYMDM
;
A
#
# COMPACT_ATOMS: atom_id res chain seq x y z
N MET A 1 -10.80 -4.46 0.14
CA MET A 1 -10.08 -5.63 0.66
C MET A 1 -9.91 -5.48 2.17
N LEU A 2 -10.24 -6.50 2.96
CA LEU A 2 -10.12 -6.48 4.41
C LEU A 2 -8.76 -7.06 4.85
N ALA A 3 -8.29 -6.69 6.04
CA ALA A 3 -7.02 -7.15 6.62
C ALA A 3 -6.89 -8.69 6.63
N LYS A 4 -7.95 -9.40 7.02
CA LYS A 4 -7.99 -10.88 7.05
C LYS A 4 -7.71 -11.56 5.71
N GLN A 5 -7.86 -10.86 4.58
CA GLN A 5 -7.63 -11.42 3.24
C GLN A 5 -6.15 -11.40 2.81
N ALA A 6 -5.30 -10.70 3.57
CA ALA A 6 -3.86 -10.59 3.33
C ALA A 6 -3.01 -11.10 4.50
N LEU A 7 -3.63 -11.88 5.39
CA LEU A 7 -3.03 -12.34 6.64
C LEU A 7 -1.87 -13.32 6.38
N ASN A 8 -0.78 -13.12 7.12
CA ASN A 8 0.31 -14.06 7.25
C ASN A 8 0.24 -14.68 8.67
N THR A 9 0.10 -16.00 8.75
CA THR A 9 0.01 -16.78 9.98
C THR A 9 1.25 -17.62 10.26
N GLU A 10 2.28 -17.54 9.38
CA GLU A 10 3.52 -18.32 9.53
C GLU A 10 4.50 -17.68 10.51
N ILE A 11 4.36 -16.38 10.77
CA ILE A 11 5.20 -15.64 11.69
C ILE A 11 4.57 -15.72 13.08
N GLU A 12 5.29 -16.27 14.04
CA GLU A 12 4.85 -16.35 15.43
C GLU A 12 5.09 -15.02 16.17
N PRO A 13 4.21 -14.63 17.10
CA PRO A 13 4.43 -13.50 18.01
C PRO A 13 5.50 -13.84 19.05
N LEU A 14 5.88 -12.86 19.88
CA LEU A 14 6.62 -13.13 21.10
C LEU A 14 5.68 -13.56 22.22
N TYR A 15 6.17 -14.45 23.09
CA TYR A 15 5.53 -14.87 24.31
C TYR A 15 6.30 -14.36 25.54
N GLY A 16 5.64 -14.33 26.70
CA GLY A 16 6.25 -13.79 27.91
C GLY A 16 7.49 -14.56 28.40
N ASP A 17 7.54 -15.86 28.17
CA ASP A 17 8.63 -16.75 28.55
C ASP A 17 9.76 -16.83 27.51
N ASP A 18 9.61 -16.19 26.34
CA ASP A 18 10.70 -16.11 25.36
C ASP A 18 11.93 -15.43 25.98
N ALA A 19 13.11 -16.00 25.74
CA ALA A 19 14.37 -15.38 26.12
C ALA A 19 14.62 -14.12 25.30
N ILE A 20 15.14 -13.07 25.93
CA ILE A 20 15.46 -11.81 25.26
C ILE A 20 16.39 -12.02 24.06
N SER A 21 17.41 -12.87 24.19
CA SER A 21 18.35 -13.20 23.12
C SER A 21 17.65 -13.82 21.90
N GLU A 22 16.65 -14.66 22.11
CA GLU A 22 15.86 -15.26 21.03
C GLU A 22 14.92 -14.23 20.38
N ALA A 23 14.29 -13.36 21.19
CA ALA A 23 13.45 -12.27 20.69
C ALA A 23 14.27 -11.32 19.79
N ILE A 24 15.48 -10.92 20.20
CA ILE A 24 16.41 -10.12 19.41
C ILE A 24 16.71 -10.82 18.07
N ARG A 25 17.15 -12.06 18.10
CA ARG A 25 17.48 -12.84 16.92
C ARG A 25 16.32 -12.92 15.92
N ARG A 26 15.09 -13.09 16.41
CA ARG A 26 13.88 -13.14 15.58
C ARG A 26 13.57 -11.76 14.96
N MET A 27 13.72 -10.69 15.73
CA MET A 27 13.48 -9.33 15.24
C MET A 27 14.49 -8.92 14.18
N GLU A 28 15.78 -9.28 14.37
CA GLU A 28 16.84 -9.06 13.37
C GLU A 28 16.57 -9.86 12.08
N ALA A 29 16.21 -11.14 12.20
CA ALA A 29 15.90 -12.00 11.05
C ALA A 29 14.68 -11.51 10.24
N LEU A 30 13.69 -10.91 10.91
CA LEU A 30 12.50 -10.30 10.30
C LEU A 30 12.74 -8.84 9.88
N GLU A 31 13.88 -8.26 10.24
CA GLU A 31 14.23 -6.85 10.04
C GLU A 31 13.15 -5.91 10.57
N VAL A 32 12.65 -6.13 11.77
CA VAL A 32 11.61 -5.33 12.42
C VAL A 32 12.12 -4.66 13.68
N ALA A 33 11.65 -3.44 13.92
CA ALA A 33 12.01 -2.65 15.10
C ALA A 33 11.19 -3.02 16.35
N SER A 34 10.04 -3.68 16.19
CA SER A 34 9.19 -4.10 17.30
C SER A 34 8.39 -5.36 16.96
N LEU A 35 8.09 -6.18 17.97
CA LEU A 35 7.18 -7.32 17.87
C LEU A 35 6.14 -7.27 18.99
N PRO A 36 4.92 -7.76 18.73
CA PRO A 36 3.90 -7.90 19.74
C PRO A 36 4.21 -9.06 20.69
N VAL A 37 3.81 -8.90 21.93
CA VAL A 37 3.83 -9.94 22.95
C VAL A 37 2.42 -10.44 23.17
N VAL A 38 2.23 -11.74 23.04
CA VAL A 38 0.94 -12.42 23.18
C VAL A 38 0.94 -13.25 24.44
N ASP A 39 -0.18 -13.29 25.12
CA ASP A 39 -0.44 -14.17 26.23
C ASP A 39 -0.70 -15.59 25.69
N ASP A 40 0.11 -16.55 26.03
CA ASP A 40 0.07 -17.92 25.51
C ASP A 40 -1.20 -18.69 25.92
N THR A 41 -1.81 -18.32 27.06
CA THR A 41 -3.02 -18.95 27.57
C THR A 41 -4.27 -18.44 26.87
N THR A 42 -4.35 -17.11 26.63
CA THR A 42 -5.54 -16.45 26.08
C THR A 42 -5.41 -16.09 24.61
N GLY A 43 -4.21 -16.14 24.05
CA GLY A 43 -3.91 -15.66 22.69
C GLY A 43 -4.05 -14.15 22.50
N LYS A 44 -4.25 -13.37 23.56
CA LYS A 44 -4.48 -11.92 23.47
C LYS A 44 -3.18 -11.14 23.45
N LEU A 45 -3.20 -10.02 22.72
CA LEU A 45 -2.11 -9.05 22.75
C LEU A 45 -1.97 -8.43 24.15
N ARG A 46 -0.82 -8.61 24.79
CA ARG A 46 -0.44 -7.95 26.06
C ARG A 46 0.18 -6.59 25.83
N GLY A 47 1.11 -6.50 24.88
CA GLY A 47 1.89 -5.32 24.58
C GLY A 47 2.73 -5.50 23.33
N GLN A 48 3.73 -4.66 23.18
CA GLN A 48 4.82 -4.82 22.22
C GLN A 48 6.14 -4.44 22.89
N VAL A 49 7.24 -5.02 22.42
CA VAL A 49 8.60 -4.65 22.81
C VAL A 49 9.38 -4.21 21.57
N SER A 50 10.27 -3.26 21.74
CA SER A 50 11.16 -2.79 20.68
C SER A 50 12.52 -3.48 20.76
N LEU A 51 13.20 -3.61 19.63
CA LEU A 51 14.57 -4.13 19.56
C LEU A 51 15.50 -3.32 20.48
N GLN A 52 15.38 -2.00 20.46
CA GLN A 52 16.17 -1.11 21.33
C GLN A 52 15.98 -1.40 22.81
N GLN A 53 14.74 -1.67 23.27
CA GLN A 53 14.50 -2.05 24.68
C GLN A 53 15.18 -3.36 25.03
N LEU A 54 15.12 -4.36 24.15
CA LEU A 54 15.70 -5.68 24.37
C LEU A 54 17.24 -5.65 24.37
N GLU A 55 17.87 -4.87 23.49
CA GLU A 55 19.34 -4.71 23.43
C GLU A 55 19.94 -4.08 24.69
N HIS A 56 19.16 -3.30 25.46
CA HIS A 56 19.59 -2.69 26.72
C HIS A 56 19.28 -3.54 27.95
N ALA A 57 18.62 -4.69 27.76
CA ALA A 57 18.28 -5.59 28.84
C ALA A 57 19.36 -6.67 29.07
N GLU A 58 19.35 -7.25 30.26
CA GLU A 58 20.20 -8.41 30.58
C GLU A 58 19.72 -9.63 29.78
N SER A 59 20.63 -10.33 29.14
CA SER A 59 20.33 -11.41 28.18
C SER A 59 19.70 -12.67 28.78
N ASP A 60 19.80 -12.83 30.11
CA ASP A 60 19.28 -13.99 30.89
C ASP A 60 17.82 -13.76 31.36
N ARG A 61 17.25 -12.57 31.08
CA ARG A 61 15.86 -12.25 31.40
C ARG A 61 14.88 -12.72 30.31
N SER A 62 13.62 -12.79 30.68
CA SER A 62 12.53 -13.09 29.75
C SER A 62 11.82 -11.83 29.25
N VAL A 63 11.07 -11.95 28.17
CA VAL A 63 10.26 -10.86 27.60
C VAL A 63 9.23 -10.35 28.61
N SER A 64 8.73 -11.21 29.52
CA SER A 64 7.78 -10.80 30.57
C SER A 64 8.35 -9.84 31.61
N ASP A 65 9.70 -9.77 31.74
CA ASP A 65 10.38 -8.87 32.66
C ASP A 65 10.51 -7.44 32.09
N MET A 66 10.14 -7.27 30.83
CA MET A 66 10.25 -5.99 30.13
C MET A 66 9.01 -5.12 30.35
N GLU A 67 9.21 -3.81 30.39
CA GLU A 67 8.12 -2.86 30.25
C GLU A 67 7.62 -2.90 28.81
N MET A 68 6.32 -3.16 28.64
CA MET A 68 5.71 -3.31 27.33
C MET A 68 5.00 -2.04 26.90
N ASP A 69 5.23 -1.61 25.69
CA ASP A 69 4.49 -0.52 25.07
C ASP A 69 3.09 -0.96 24.64
N LYS A 70 2.21 0.03 24.44
CA LYS A 70 0.89 -0.24 23.86
C LYS A 70 1.02 -0.72 22.43
N PRO A 71 0.48 -1.90 22.07
CA PRO A 71 0.69 -2.47 20.74
C PRO A 71 -0.07 -1.71 19.67
N VAL A 72 0.62 -1.38 18.58
CA VAL A 72 0.01 -0.94 17.33
C VAL A 72 -0.55 -2.17 16.62
N LYS A 73 -1.83 -2.15 16.28
CA LYS A 73 -2.53 -3.30 15.70
C LYS A 73 -3.68 -2.86 14.81
N ILE A 74 -4.17 -3.80 14.00
CA ILE A 74 -5.38 -3.64 13.18
C ILE A 74 -6.35 -4.79 13.48
N TYR A 75 -7.65 -4.53 13.35
CA TYR A 75 -8.67 -5.58 13.41
C TYR A 75 -8.83 -6.25 12.03
N ASP A 76 -9.13 -7.51 12.03
CA ASP A 76 -9.24 -8.36 10.83
C ASP A 76 -10.29 -7.89 9.82
N GLU A 77 -11.34 -7.21 10.28
CA GLU A 77 -12.42 -6.64 9.45
C GLU A 77 -12.15 -5.19 9.01
N GLN A 78 -11.03 -4.58 9.40
CA GLN A 78 -10.68 -3.26 8.92
C GLN A 78 -10.15 -3.32 7.47
N HIS A 79 -10.31 -2.20 6.76
CA HIS A 79 -9.86 -2.10 5.38
C HIS A 79 -8.34 -2.01 5.29
N ILE A 80 -7.76 -2.57 4.22
CA ILE A 80 -6.30 -2.60 4.00
C ILE A 80 -5.67 -1.19 3.95
N PHE A 81 -6.45 -0.14 3.63
CA PHE A 81 -5.99 1.25 3.67
C PHE A 81 -5.58 1.67 5.08
N GLU A 82 -6.29 1.19 6.08
CA GLU A 82 -5.92 1.45 7.48
C GLU A 82 -4.60 0.76 7.85
N ALA A 83 -4.36 -0.46 7.34
CA ALA A 83 -3.07 -1.12 7.50
C ALA A 83 -1.94 -0.29 6.89
N ALA A 84 -2.12 0.17 5.66
CA ALA A 84 -1.13 1.02 4.97
C ALA A 84 -0.85 2.31 5.76
N ARG A 85 -1.91 2.97 6.26
CA ARG A 85 -1.78 4.19 7.08
C ARG A 85 -1.00 3.95 8.36
N LEU A 86 -1.32 2.89 9.11
CA LEU A 86 -0.64 2.54 10.36
C LEU A 86 0.83 2.17 10.11
N MET A 87 1.12 1.38 9.07
CA MET A 87 2.47 0.99 8.71
C MET A 87 3.35 2.18 8.33
N LEU A 88 2.78 3.20 7.65
CA LEU A 88 3.49 4.44 7.33
C LEU A 88 3.70 5.30 8.56
N GLN A 89 2.65 5.47 9.37
CA GLN A 89 2.69 6.34 10.56
C GLN A 89 3.68 5.84 11.62
N TYR A 90 3.80 4.52 11.79
CA TYR A 90 4.64 3.88 12.81
C TYR A 90 5.87 3.18 12.22
N GLU A 91 6.17 3.38 10.94
CA GLU A 91 7.31 2.81 10.22
C GLU A 91 7.42 1.28 10.33
N MET A 92 6.26 0.60 10.39
CA MET A 92 6.19 -0.84 10.62
C MET A 92 6.36 -1.65 9.33
N ARG A 93 7.12 -2.75 9.38
CA ARG A 93 7.20 -3.77 8.33
C ARG A 93 6.16 -4.89 8.51
N LEU A 94 5.85 -5.21 9.77
CA LEU A 94 4.84 -6.18 10.18
C LEU A 94 3.83 -5.49 11.08
N LEU A 95 2.54 -5.62 10.77
CA LEU A 95 1.44 -5.06 11.57
C LEU A 95 0.63 -6.21 12.17
N PRO A 96 0.54 -6.34 13.49
CA PRO A 96 -0.26 -7.36 14.14
C PRO A 96 -1.75 -7.22 13.82
N VAL A 97 -2.40 -8.35 13.54
CA VAL A 97 -3.83 -8.44 13.30
C VAL A 97 -4.50 -9.16 14.45
N VAL A 98 -5.60 -8.61 14.89
CA VAL A 98 -6.43 -9.19 15.96
C VAL A 98 -7.88 -9.34 15.51
N ASP A 99 -8.57 -10.31 16.11
CA ASP A 99 -10.02 -10.44 16.00
C ASP A 99 -10.78 -9.45 16.92
N LYS A 100 -12.11 -9.58 16.96
CA LYS A 100 -13.00 -8.75 17.80
C LYS A 100 -12.74 -8.92 19.29
N GLU A 101 -12.31 -10.09 19.70
CA GLU A 101 -11.96 -10.45 21.08
C GLU A 101 -10.55 -10.01 21.47
N LYS A 102 -9.81 -9.37 20.53
CA LYS A 102 -8.40 -8.95 20.63
C LYS A 102 -7.42 -10.11 20.68
N THR A 103 -7.81 -11.29 20.21
CA THR A 103 -6.94 -12.44 20.03
C THR A 103 -6.02 -12.15 18.84
N PHE A 104 -4.73 -12.42 18.97
CA PHE A 104 -3.79 -12.34 17.87
C PHE A 104 -4.07 -13.45 16.85
N ILE A 105 -4.17 -13.10 15.57
CA ILE A 105 -4.47 -14.05 14.50
C ILE A 105 -3.42 -14.06 13.38
N GLY A 106 -2.38 -13.24 13.48
CA GLY A 106 -1.28 -13.17 12.51
C GLY A 106 -0.84 -11.74 12.21
N TYR A 107 -0.14 -11.58 11.10
CA TYR A 107 0.42 -10.30 10.67
C TYR A 107 -0.02 -9.90 9.27
N LEU A 108 0.01 -8.61 9.01
CA LEU A 108 0.15 -8.06 7.66
C LEU A 108 1.59 -7.66 7.42
N GLY A 109 2.20 -8.13 6.34
CA GLY A 109 3.50 -7.67 5.87
C GLY A 109 3.36 -6.45 4.96
N LYS A 110 4.29 -5.48 5.05
CA LYS A 110 4.28 -4.25 4.24
C LYS A 110 4.25 -4.54 2.73
N THR A 111 5.02 -5.52 2.27
CA THR A 111 5.00 -5.96 0.86
C THR A 111 3.63 -6.47 0.46
N LYS A 112 2.98 -7.29 1.30
CA LYS A 112 1.64 -7.83 1.02
C LYS A 112 0.57 -6.76 0.99
N VAL A 113 0.67 -5.74 1.84
CA VAL A 113 -0.20 -4.56 1.80
C VAL A 113 0.00 -3.79 0.49
N LEU A 114 1.25 -3.56 0.06
CA LEU A 114 1.55 -2.90 -1.21
C LEU A 114 1.01 -3.69 -2.42
N GLU A 115 1.21 -5.01 -2.47
CA GLU A 115 0.63 -5.88 -3.49
C GLU A 115 -0.90 -5.78 -3.54
N SER A 116 -1.53 -5.75 -2.37
CA SER A 116 -2.98 -5.61 -2.25
C SER A 116 -3.49 -4.29 -2.80
N LEU A 117 -2.79 -3.18 -2.52
CA LEU A 117 -3.10 -1.86 -3.07
C LEU A 117 -2.90 -1.82 -4.58
N THR A 118 -1.80 -2.41 -5.08
CA THR A 118 -1.51 -2.54 -6.52
C THR A 118 -2.63 -3.29 -7.24
N HIS A 119 -3.10 -4.39 -6.66
CA HIS A 119 -4.22 -5.17 -7.21
C HIS A 119 -5.54 -4.37 -7.18
N MET A 120 -5.86 -3.70 -6.07
CA MET A 120 -7.09 -2.91 -5.94
C MET A 120 -7.16 -1.74 -6.92
N LEU A 121 -6.02 -1.14 -7.25
CA LEU A 121 -5.91 -0.04 -8.20
C LEU A 121 -5.72 -0.51 -9.64
N ASN A 122 -5.73 -1.83 -9.88
CA ASN A 122 -5.49 -2.45 -11.19
C ASN A 122 -4.20 -1.95 -11.87
N LEU A 123 -3.12 -1.70 -11.08
CA LEU A 123 -1.88 -1.15 -11.62
C LEU A 123 -1.16 -2.11 -12.56
N ALA A 124 -1.31 -3.43 -12.36
CA ALA A 124 -0.73 -4.46 -13.21
C ALA A 124 -1.48 -4.64 -14.54
N GLU A 125 -2.73 -4.17 -14.63
CA GLU A 125 -3.53 -4.29 -15.84
C GLU A 125 -3.04 -3.33 -16.93
N THR A 126 -3.03 -3.84 -18.17
CA THR A 126 -2.74 -3.01 -19.34
C THR A 126 -3.79 -1.90 -19.50
N GLY A 127 -3.30 -0.72 -19.87
CA GLY A 127 -4.17 0.45 -20.05
C GLY A 127 -3.39 1.75 -19.86
N SER A 128 -4.09 2.85 -19.90
CA SER A 128 -3.51 4.17 -19.73
C SER A 128 -4.06 4.89 -18.51
N VAL A 129 -3.38 5.93 -18.08
CA VAL A 129 -3.85 6.82 -17.01
C VAL A 129 -4.07 8.21 -17.60
N ILE A 130 -5.20 8.80 -17.28
CA ILE A 130 -5.49 10.20 -17.57
C ILE A 130 -5.66 10.94 -16.25
N THR A 131 -5.00 12.09 -16.10
CA THR A 131 -5.13 12.95 -14.94
C THR A 131 -5.80 14.27 -15.32
N VAL A 132 -6.85 14.61 -14.61
CA VAL A 132 -7.60 15.86 -14.80
C VAL A 132 -7.56 16.70 -13.53
N GLU A 133 -7.47 18.02 -13.72
CA GLU A 133 -7.59 19.00 -12.65
C GLU A 133 -9.04 19.39 -12.45
N LEU A 134 -9.52 19.39 -11.22
CA LEU A 134 -10.87 19.82 -10.83
C LEU A 134 -10.82 20.90 -9.76
N LYS A 135 -11.58 21.96 -9.92
CA LYS A 135 -11.74 22.96 -8.87
C LYS A 135 -12.53 22.38 -7.70
N GLN A 136 -12.09 22.66 -6.50
CA GLN A 136 -12.70 22.11 -5.27
C GLN A 136 -14.22 22.38 -5.19
N ARG A 137 -14.66 23.57 -5.61
CA ARG A 137 -16.09 23.98 -5.59
C ARG A 137 -16.95 23.20 -6.59
N ASP A 138 -16.34 22.72 -7.68
CA ASP A 138 -17.01 22.07 -8.81
C ASP A 138 -16.72 20.56 -8.84
N PHE A 139 -16.21 20.01 -7.71
CA PHE A 139 -15.80 18.62 -7.65
C PHE A 139 -16.99 17.67 -7.80
N THR A 140 -17.10 17.10 -9.00
CA THR A 140 -18.04 16.02 -9.32
C THR A 140 -17.40 15.09 -10.36
N LEU A 141 -17.55 13.80 -10.17
CA LEU A 141 -17.03 12.79 -11.09
C LEU A 141 -18.05 12.32 -12.13
N THR A 142 -19.34 12.64 -11.94
CA THR A 142 -20.43 12.09 -12.74
C THR A 142 -20.28 12.40 -14.23
N GLU A 143 -19.97 13.64 -14.58
CA GLU A 143 -19.80 14.05 -15.98
C GLU A 143 -18.53 13.44 -16.59
N ILE A 144 -17.41 13.45 -15.86
CA ILE A 144 -16.15 12.87 -16.31
C ILE A 144 -16.32 11.38 -16.61
N VAL A 145 -16.94 10.63 -15.70
CA VAL A 145 -17.24 9.20 -15.86
C VAL A 145 -18.08 8.99 -17.11
N HIS A 146 -19.15 9.78 -17.28
CA HIS A 146 -20.03 9.67 -18.46
C HIS A 146 -19.28 9.96 -19.77
N LEU A 147 -18.44 11.00 -19.82
CA LEU A 147 -17.65 11.33 -21.01
C LEU A 147 -16.66 10.23 -21.36
N ILE A 148 -15.96 9.67 -20.37
CA ILE A 148 -15.02 8.57 -20.56
C ILE A 148 -15.74 7.32 -21.09
N GLU A 149 -16.85 6.94 -20.48
CA GLU A 149 -17.60 5.75 -20.88
C GLU A 149 -18.26 5.93 -22.27
N SER A 150 -18.66 7.14 -22.66
CA SER A 150 -19.20 7.43 -24.00
C SER A 150 -18.19 7.23 -25.12
N GLU A 151 -16.89 7.32 -24.84
CA GLU A 151 -15.80 7.00 -25.77
C GLU A 151 -15.45 5.49 -25.78
N GLY A 152 -16.22 4.65 -25.08
CA GLY A 152 -16.04 3.20 -25.03
C GLY A 152 -14.94 2.72 -24.07
N ALA A 153 -14.39 3.62 -23.26
CA ALA A 153 -13.43 3.27 -22.24
C ALA A 153 -14.12 2.70 -20.98
N LYS A 154 -13.45 1.78 -20.28
CA LYS A 154 -13.85 1.29 -18.96
C LYS A 154 -12.89 1.84 -17.91
N ILE A 155 -13.42 2.34 -16.81
CA ILE A 155 -12.65 2.82 -15.68
C ILE A 155 -12.25 1.63 -14.82
N LEU A 156 -10.95 1.44 -14.61
CA LEU A 156 -10.36 0.38 -13.78
C LEU A 156 -10.05 0.87 -12.36
N GLY A 157 -9.81 2.16 -12.19
CA GLY A 157 -9.54 2.77 -10.90
C GLY A 157 -9.58 4.29 -10.99
N ILE A 158 -9.90 4.92 -9.85
CA ILE A 158 -9.88 6.39 -9.70
C ILE A 158 -9.15 6.69 -8.41
N THR A 159 -8.22 7.62 -8.47
CA THR A 159 -7.55 8.20 -7.32
C THR A 159 -7.72 9.71 -7.31
N VAL A 160 -7.88 10.26 -6.12
CA VAL A 160 -7.99 11.71 -5.92
C VAL A 160 -6.87 12.12 -4.99
N GLU A 161 -6.01 13.01 -5.48
CA GLU A 161 -4.99 13.60 -4.63
C GLU A 161 -5.60 14.72 -3.79
N THR A 162 -5.18 14.78 -2.52
CA THR A 162 -5.64 15.83 -1.62
C THR A 162 -5.19 17.18 -2.16
N PRO A 163 -6.11 18.13 -2.34
CA PRO A 163 -5.77 19.43 -2.94
C PRO A 163 -4.76 20.16 -2.04
N ASP A 164 -3.82 20.84 -2.66
CA ASP A 164 -3.11 21.91 -1.97
C ASP A 164 -4.14 22.94 -1.52
N VAL A 165 -4.16 23.23 -0.21
CA VAL A 165 -5.11 24.18 0.41
C VAL A 165 -5.02 25.56 -0.26
N GLN A 166 -3.85 25.90 -0.83
CA GLN A 166 -3.63 27.16 -1.54
C GLN A 166 -4.08 27.13 -3.00
N ALA A 167 -3.99 25.96 -3.64
CA ALA A 167 -4.35 25.83 -5.06
C ALA A 167 -5.87 25.73 -5.29
N GLY A 168 -6.64 25.21 -4.33
CA GLY A 168 -8.09 25.05 -4.41
C GLY A 168 -8.54 24.10 -5.53
N VAL A 169 -7.65 23.14 -5.91
CA VAL A 169 -7.89 22.16 -6.97
C VAL A 169 -7.61 20.73 -6.45
N TYR A 170 -8.27 19.77 -7.07
CA TYR A 170 -7.99 18.34 -6.95
C TYR A 170 -7.35 17.82 -8.23
N GLU A 171 -6.41 16.90 -8.12
CA GLU A 171 -5.95 16.10 -9.25
C GLU A 171 -6.61 14.73 -9.18
N VAL A 172 -7.31 14.38 -10.26
CA VAL A 172 -8.03 13.10 -10.36
C VAL A 172 -7.36 12.26 -11.43
N SER A 173 -6.69 11.19 -11.01
CA SER A 173 -6.06 10.22 -11.90
C SER A 173 -6.99 9.03 -12.12
N ILE A 174 -7.27 8.73 -13.38
CA ILE A 174 -8.23 7.71 -13.80
C ILE A 174 -7.50 6.67 -14.65
N LYS A 175 -7.44 5.44 -14.16
CA LYS A 175 -6.92 4.28 -14.90
C LYS A 175 -8.00 3.75 -15.83
N LEU A 176 -7.65 3.61 -17.12
CA LEU A 176 -8.54 3.16 -18.18
C LEU A 176 -8.03 1.84 -18.79
N ASN A 177 -8.95 1.03 -19.32
CA ASN A 177 -8.63 -0.24 -19.99
C ASN A 177 -8.10 -0.07 -21.44
N LEU A 178 -8.04 1.15 -21.95
CA LEU A 178 -7.55 1.47 -23.29
C LEU A 178 -6.07 1.84 -23.26
N ARG A 179 -5.31 1.44 -24.28
CA ARG A 179 -3.92 1.90 -24.48
C ARG A 179 -3.89 3.29 -25.11
N ASP A 180 -4.68 3.51 -26.14
CA ASP A 180 -4.85 4.82 -26.78
C ASP A 180 -6.07 5.53 -26.20
N ILE A 181 -5.82 6.62 -25.50
CA ILE A 181 -6.83 7.45 -24.86
C ILE A 181 -6.96 8.84 -25.50
N SER A 182 -6.40 9.03 -26.69
CA SER A 182 -6.41 10.31 -27.40
C SER A 182 -7.81 10.87 -27.60
N ARG A 183 -8.80 10.00 -27.90
CA ARG A 183 -10.21 10.40 -28.02
C ARG A 183 -10.80 10.85 -26.69
N VAL A 184 -10.54 10.11 -25.63
CA VAL A 184 -10.98 10.45 -24.26
C VAL A 184 -10.42 11.82 -23.86
N ALA A 185 -9.10 12.02 -24.04
CA ALA A 185 -8.45 13.28 -23.73
C ALA A 185 -9.01 14.46 -24.55
N ALA A 186 -9.24 14.25 -25.85
CA ALA A 186 -9.85 15.26 -26.72
C ALA A 186 -11.28 15.61 -26.29
N THR A 187 -12.06 14.60 -25.88
CA THR A 187 -13.43 14.81 -25.41
C THR A 187 -13.47 15.57 -24.10
N LEU A 188 -12.63 15.21 -23.13
CA LEU A 188 -12.52 15.95 -21.86
C LEU A 188 -12.11 17.42 -22.08
N ARG A 189 -11.08 17.68 -22.92
CA ARG A 189 -10.65 19.05 -23.27
C ARG A 189 -11.77 19.85 -23.95
N ARG A 190 -12.58 19.22 -24.80
CA ARG A 190 -13.73 19.86 -25.45
C ARG A 190 -14.84 20.27 -24.49
N HIS A 191 -14.94 19.54 -23.36
CA HIS A 191 -15.85 19.86 -22.24
C HIS A 191 -15.18 20.70 -21.16
N GLU A 192 -14.11 21.43 -21.52
CA GLU A 192 -13.42 22.41 -20.66
C GLU A 192 -12.68 21.81 -19.46
N TYR A 193 -12.46 20.50 -19.45
CA TYR A 193 -11.61 19.88 -18.42
C TYR A 193 -10.12 20.09 -18.72
N THR A 194 -9.36 20.48 -17.69
CA THR A 194 -7.90 20.60 -17.78
C THR A 194 -7.29 19.21 -17.64
N VAL A 195 -6.78 18.66 -18.75
CA VAL A 195 -6.07 17.38 -18.78
C VAL A 195 -4.59 17.64 -18.55
N LEU A 196 -4.05 17.20 -17.40
CA LEU A 196 -2.65 17.37 -17.00
C LEU A 196 -1.74 16.35 -17.67
N THR A 197 -2.13 15.07 -17.64
CA THR A 197 -1.39 13.96 -18.26
C THR A 197 -2.35 13.01 -18.93
N ASP A 198 -1.91 12.47 -20.08
CA ASP A 198 -2.60 11.44 -20.85
C ASP A 198 -1.58 10.37 -21.29
N SER A 199 -0.84 9.83 -20.31
CA SER A 199 0.19 8.84 -20.57
C SER A 199 -0.41 7.50 -21.03
N SER A 200 -0.18 7.14 -22.28
CA SER A 200 -0.25 5.76 -22.74
C SER A 200 1.01 5.02 -22.29
N ASN A 201 0.90 3.73 -21.98
CA ASN A 201 2.05 2.87 -21.67
C ASN A 201 3.06 2.72 -22.85
N GLU A 202 2.88 3.46 -23.94
CA GLU A 202 3.76 3.49 -25.09
C GLU A 202 5.16 4.06 -24.81
N ILE A 203 5.33 4.86 -23.73
CA ILE A 203 6.67 5.38 -23.35
C ILE A 203 7.65 4.22 -23.05
N LEU A 204 7.18 3.07 -22.58
CA LEU A 204 8.02 1.89 -22.39
C LEU A 204 8.31 1.12 -23.69
N GLY A 205 7.46 1.25 -24.71
CA GLY A 205 7.65 0.65 -26.03
C GLY A 205 8.71 1.36 -26.85
N VAL A 206 8.75 2.69 -26.82
CA VAL A 206 9.73 3.51 -27.57
C VAL A 206 11.15 3.24 -27.08
N ASP A 207 11.34 3.05 -25.76
CA ASP A 207 12.67 2.77 -25.19
C ASP A 207 13.16 1.34 -25.56
N VAL A 208 12.26 0.38 -25.77
CA VAL A 208 12.62 -0.99 -26.15
C VAL A 208 12.93 -1.09 -27.65
N GLU A 209 12.18 -0.41 -28.53
CA GLU A 209 12.46 -0.36 -29.96
C GLU A 209 13.76 0.42 -30.24
N THR A 210 13.97 1.56 -29.59
CA THR A 210 15.20 2.35 -29.74
C THR A 210 16.43 1.57 -29.27
N ARG A 211 16.34 0.83 -28.15
CA ARG A 211 17.41 -0.05 -27.67
C ARG A 211 17.61 -1.29 -28.53
N ALA A 212 16.56 -1.83 -29.13
CA ALA A 212 16.66 -2.93 -30.07
C ALA A 212 17.37 -2.50 -31.36
N ASP A 213 17.04 -1.32 -31.88
CA ASP A 213 17.71 -0.74 -33.07
C ASP A 213 19.17 -0.38 -32.80
N GLU A 214 19.51 0.10 -31.61
CA GLU A 214 20.90 0.33 -31.21
C GLU A 214 21.69 -0.98 -31.07
N LEU A 215 21.09 -2.04 -30.51
CA LEU A 215 21.70 -3.37 -30.42
C LEU A 215 21.93 -4.02 -31.80
N ILE A 216 20.98 -3.88 -32.72
CA ILE A 216 21.12 -4.40 -34.10
C ILE A 216 22.26 -3.66 -34.80
N LYS A 217 22.38 -2.34 -34.61
CA LYS A 217 23.46 -1.53 -35.17
C LYS A 217 24.84 -1.89 -34.63
N TYR A 218 24.92 -2.37 -33.37
CA TYR A 218 26.16 -2.86 -32.76
C TYR A 218 26.54 -4.28 -33.22
N MET A 219 25.58 -5.09 -33.66
CA MET A 219 25.83 -6.45 -34.17
C MET A 219 26.24 -6.48 -35.65
N ASP A 220 25.98 -5.42 -36.41
CA ASP A 220 26.31 -5.30 -37.83
C ASP A 220 27.66 -4.55 -38.06
N MET A 221 28.40 -4.25 -36.98
CA MET A 221 29.78 -3.71 -37.05
C MET A 221 30.82 -4.77 -36.67
#